data_0581a756123be3b987606c379fce5bf6
#
_entry.id   0581a756123be3b987606c379fce5bf6
#
_cell.length_a   1.000
_cell.length_b   1.000
_cell.length_c   1.000
_cell.angle_alpha   90.00
_cell.angle_beta   90.00
_cell.angle_gamma   90.00
#
_symmetry.space_group_name_H-M   'P 1'
#
loop_
_entity.id
_entity.type
_entity.pdbx_description
1 polymer ?
#
loop_
_entity_poly.entity_id
_entity_poly.type
_entity_poly.pdbx_seq_one_letter_code
_entity_poly.pdbx_strand_id
1 'polypeptide(L)'
;MLKKSSLASVVTIAGTDPCGGAGIQADIKAISATGAYPASVITVLVAQNTCHVTAIQEIPLCFIQQQIDAVFSDLAIGAVKLGMLYQEEIIHLLVNNLKKYQPPFIVLDPVMITQTGHLLLKPQAINALVNDLFPLAALITPNIPEAETILKSPINDFNSLRDAAITLAKQYKISVLLKGGHLKSVDSPDI
;
A
#
# COMPACT_ATOMS: atom_id res chain seq x y z
N MET A 1 -0.99 -38.73 10.37
CA MET A 1 -1.40 -37.35 10.68
C MET A 1 -1.15 -36.49 9.46
N LEU A 2 -2.19 -36.08 8.74
CA LEU A 2 -2.09 -35.11 7.64
C LEU A 2 -1.70 -33.78 8.30
N LYS A 3 -0.55 -33.21 7.89
CA LYS A 3 -0.20 -31.82 8.23
C LYS A 3 -1.34 -30.94 7.75
N LYS A 4 -2.12 -30.32 8.68
CA LYS A 4 -2.98 -29.20 8.32
C LYS A 4 -2.08 -28.14 7.70
N SER A 5 -2.13 -27.98 6.37
CA SER A 5 -1.59 -26.79 5.74
C SER A 5 -2.47 -25.63 6.20
N SER A 6 -2.01 -24.88 7.21
CA SER A 6 -2.64 -23.62 7.52
C SER A 6 -2.43 -22.70 6.33
N LEU A 7 -3.53 -22.22 5.74
CA LEU A 7 -3.47 -21.17 4.72
C LEU A 7 -2.68 -19.99 5.29
N ALA A 8 -1.77 -19.44 4.50
CA ALA A 8 -1.08 -18.22 4.88
C ALA A 8 -2.10 -17.08 5.04
N SER A 9 -2.13 -16.43 6.19
CA SER A 9 -3.02 -15.29 6.43
C SER A 9 -2.30 -14.00 6.00
N VAL A 10 -2.97 -13.20 5.18
CA VAL A 10 -2.47 -11.91 4.69
C VAL A 10 -3.48 -10.84 5.07
N VAL A 11 -3.02 -9.78 5.73
CA VAL A 11 -3.88 -8.64 6.02
C VAL A 11 -3.61 -7.50 5.05
N THR A 12 -4.67 -6.95 4.45
CA THR A 12 -4.62 -5.68 3.73
C THR A 12 -5.09 -4.55 4.63
N ILE A 13 -4.36 -3.45 4.65
CA ILE A 13 -4.67 -2.23 5.41
C ILE A 13 -4.76 -1.09 4.39
N ALA A 14 -5.97 -0.66 4.06
CA ALA A 14 -6.19 0.33 3.02
C ALA A 14 -7.59 0.95 3.08
N GLY A 15 -7.85 1.92 2.24
CA GLY A 15 -9.18 2.45 2.00
C GLY A 15 -10.06 1.48 1.20
N THR A 16 -11.38 1.77 1.17
CA THR A 16 -12.34 0.99 0.39
C THR A 16 -12.45 1.47 -1.06
N ASP A 17 -12.86 0.57 -1.94
CA ASP A 17 -13.35 0.88 -3.29
C ASP A 17 -14.65 0.09 -3.56
N PRO A 18 -15.82 0.74 -3.50
CA PRO A 18 -17.11 0.08 -3.73
C PRO A 18 -17.22 -0.63 -5.09
N CYS A 19 -16.51 -0.17 -6.11
CA CYS A 19 -16.47 -0.80 -7.43
C CYS A 19 -15.56 -2.05 -7.46
N GLY A 20 -14.69 -2.19 -6.48
CA GLY A 20 -13.86 -3.38 -6.32
C GLY A 20 -12.68 -3.48 -7.31
N GLY A 21 -12.30 -2.37 -7.95
CA GLY A 21 -11.13 -2.29 -8.84
C GLY A 21 -9.84 -1.92 -8.12
N ALA A 22 -9.95 -1.37 -6.91
CA ALA A 22 -8.84 -0.94 -6.08
C ALA A 22 -9.14 -1.25 -4.59
N GLY A 23 -8.35 -0.67 -3.67
CA GLY A 23 -8.55 -0.74 -2.24
C GLY A 23 -8.64 -2.16 -1.67
N ILE A 24 -9.18 -2.27 -0.47
CA ILE A 24 -9.30 -3.58 0.20
C ILE A 24 -10.09 -4.61 -0.61
N GLN A 25 -11.06 -4.19 -1.43
CA GLN A 25 -11.88 -5.11 -2.23
C GLN A 25 -11.06 -5.79 -3.33
N ALA A 26 -10.19 -5.05 -4.02
CA ALA A 26 -9.26 -5.62 -5.00
C ALA A 26 -8.21 -6.51 -4.32
N ASP A 27 -7.67 -6.04 -3.19
CA ASP A 27 -6.67 -6.79 -2.42
C ASP A 27 -7.21 -8.13 -1.93
N ILE A 28 -8.43 -8.16 -1.36
CA ILE A 28 -9.08 -9.40 -0.90
C ILE A 28 -9.25 -10.39 -2.07
N LYS A 29 -9.70 -9.91 -3.23
CA LYS A 29 -9.84 -10.77 -4.44
C LYS A 29 -8.50 -11.32 -4.87
N ALA A 30 -7.45 -10.49 -4.94
CA ALA A 30 -6.12 -10.90 -5.35
C ALA A 30 -5.51 -11.91 -4.36
N ILE A 31 -5.56 -11.63 -3.06
CA ILE A 31 -5.05 -12.51 -2.00
C ILE A 31 -5.78 -13.87 -2.05
N SER A 32 -7.12 -13.85 -2.16
CA SER A 32 -7.91 -15.09 -2.27
C SER A 32 -7.55 -15.90 -3.51
N ALA A 33 -7.33 -15.25 -4.66
CA ALA A 33 -6.97 -15.90 -5.90
C ALA A 33 -5.60 -16.59 -5.83
N THR A 34 -4.70 -16.13 -4.97
CA THR A 34 -3.40 -16.80 -4.72
C THR A 34 -3.47 -17.95 -3.72
N GLY A 35 -4.66 -18.25 -3.17
CA GLY A 35 -4.87 -19.32 -2.21
C GLY A 35 -4.50 -18.95 -0.77
N ALA A 36 -4.28 -17.67 -0.45
CA ALA A 36 -4.10 -17.18 0.91
C ALA A 36 -5.43 -16.77 1.55
N TYR A 37 -5.46 -16.70 2.88
CA TYR A 37 -6.62 -16.21 3.63
C TYR A 37 -6.52 -14.69 3.80
N PRO A 38 -7.42 -13.89 3.20
CA PRO A 38 -7.40 -12.44 3.33
C PRO A 38 -8.10 -11.97 4.61
N ALA A 39 -7.44 -11.11 5.37
CA ALA A 39 -8.05 -10.26 6.39
C ALA A 39 -7.92 -8.80 5.97
N SER A 40 -8.70 -7.90 6.55
CA SER A 40 -8.65 -6.49 6.20
C SER A 40 -8.80 -5.57 7.40
N VAL A 41 -8.11 -4.43 7.33
CA VAL A 41 -8.27 -3.26 8.21
C VAL A 41 -8.56 -2.06 7.32
N ILE A 42 -9.67 -1.37 7.58
CA ILE A 42 -10.11 -0.25 6.77
C ILE A 42 -9.58 1.06 7.37
N THR A 43 -8.87 1.83 6.56
CA THR A 43 -8.31 3.13 6.97
C THR A 43 -9.28 4.28 6.72
N VAL A 44 -10.08 4.17 5.65
CA VAL A 44 -11.04 5.20 5.23
C VAL A 44 -12.12 4.58 4.36
N LEU A 45 -13.35 5.06 4.47
CA LEU A 45 -14.43 4.67 3.58
C LEU A 45 -14.52 5.66 2.42
N VAL A 46 -14.57 5.13 1.20
CA VAL A 46 -14.65 5.95 -0.03
C VAL A 46 -15.94 5.60 -0.75
N ALA A 47 -16.70 6.63 -1.09
CA ALA A 47 -17.80 6.53 -2.03
C ALA A 47 -17.29 6.94 -3.41
N GLN A 48 -17.14 5.96 -4.30
CA GLN A 48 -16.64 6.18 -5.67
C GLN A 48 -17.30 5.23 -6.65
N ASN A 49 -17.23 5.62 -7.90
CA ASN A 49 -17.55 4.79 -9.05
C ASN A 49 -16.30 4.66 -9.96
N THR A 50 -16.45 4.07 -11.13
CA THR A 50 -15.31 3.87 -12.07
C THR A 50 -14.75 5.17 -12.67
N CYS A 51 -15.42 6.30 -12.45
CA CYS A 51 -15.05 7.59 -13.05
C CYS A 51 -14.53 8.60 -12.03
N HIS A 52 -15.09 8.63 -10.82
CA HIS A 52 -14.77 9.66 -9.82
C HIS A 52 -15.09 9.25 -8.39
N VAL A 53 -14.40 9.89 -7.45
CA VAL A 53 -14.67 9.86 -6.01
C VAL A 53 -15.72 10.93 -5.68
N THR A 54 -16.79 10.56 -4.98
CA THR A 54 -17.88 11.47 -4.60
C THR A 54 -17.85 11.87 -3.14
N ALA A 55 -17.36 11.00 -2.25
CA ALA A 55 -17.22 11.30 -0.83
C ALA A 55 -16.14 10.43 -0.18
N ILE A 56 -15.55 10.96 0.88
CA ILE A 56 -14.60 10.25 1.75
C ILE A 56 -15.08 10.39 3.19
N GLN A 57 -15.22 9.27 3.89
CA GLN A 57 -15.56 9.23 5.30
C GLN A 57 -14.37 8.72 6.11
N GLU A 58 -13.80 9.57 6.94
CA GLU A 58 -12.72 9.21 7.86
C GLU A 58 -13.23 8.23 8.93
N ILE A 59 -12.37 7.29 9.29
CA ILE A 59 -12.59 6.36 10.40
C ILE A 59 -11.78 6.86 11.59
N PRO A 60 -12.37 6.95 12.80
CA PRO A 60 -11.63 7.34 13.99
C PRO A 60 -10.40 6.45 14.23
N LEU A 61 -9.25 7.04 14.57
CA LEU A 61 -8.00 6.31 14.82
C LEU A 61 -8.15 5.20 15.86
N CYS A 62 -8.95 5.44 16.92
CA CYS A 62 -9.24 4.43 17.93
C CYS A 62 -9.97 3.21 17.35
N PHE A 63 -10.82 3.41 16.33
CA PHE A 63 -11.50 2.29 15.67
C PHE A 63 -10.58 1.55 14.69
N ILE A 64 -9.67 2.25 14.02
CA ILE A 64 -8.62 1.61 13.22
C ILE A 64 -7.73 0.74 14.13
N GLN A 65 -7.35 1.25 15.30
CA GLN A 65 -6.60 0.47 16.29
C GLN A 65 -7.37 -0.78 16.73
N GLN A 66 -8.67 -0.68 17.00
CA GLN A 66 -9.49 -1.81 17.38
C GLN A 66 -9.57 -2.88 16.28
N GLN A 67 -9.65 -2.47 14.99
CA GLN A 67 -9.58 -3.41 13.87
C GLN A 67 -8.23 -4.13 13.82
N ILE A 68 -7.12 -3.40 14.01
CA ILE A 68 -5.78 -3.99 14.04
C ILE A 68 -5.67 -5.00 15.18
N ASP A 69 -6.04 -4.61 16.39
CA ASP A 69 -5.95 -5.48 17.56
C ASP A 69 -6.81 -6.74 17.39
N ALA A 70 -8.02 -6.62 16.85
CA ALA A 70 -8.91 -7.76 16.59
C ALA A 70 -8.27 -8.76 15.61
N VAL A 71 -7.69 -8.28 14.50
CA VAL A 71 -7.10 -9.15 13.47
C VAL A 71 -5.80 -9.78 13.95
N PHE A 72 -4.89 -8.98 14.51
CA PHE A 72 -3.56 -9.45 14.89
C PHE A 72 -3.55 -10.27 16.19
N SER A 73 -4.58 -10.19 17.04
CA SER A 73 -4.69 -11.04 18.22
C SER A 73 -5.19 -12.46 17.93
N ASP A 74 -5.89 -12.63 16.78
CA ASP A 74 -6.55 -13.90 16.43
C ASP A 74 -5.78 -14.65 15.32
N LEU A 75 -5.27 -13.95 14.32
CA LEU A 75 -4.65 -14.54 13.14
C LEU A 75 -3.12 -14.51 13.20
N ALA A 76 -2.49 -15.62 12.84
CA ALA A 76 -1.04 -15.67 12.57
C ALA A 76 -0.76 -15.03 11.21
N ILE A 77 -0.52 -13.71 11.20
CA ILE A 77 -0.32 -12.93 9.98
C ILE A 77 1.06 -13.23 9.37
N GLY A 78 1.07 -13.78 8.15
CA GLY A 78 2.27 -14.06 7.38
C GLY A 78 2.76 -12.87 6.55
N ALA A 79 1.85 -11.99 6.13
CA ALA A 79 2.22 -10.77 5.40
C ALA A 79 1.18 -9.66 5.62
N VAL A 80 1.64 -8.41 5.48
CA VAL A 80 0.81 -7.20 5.49
C VAL A 80 0.97 -6.48 4.17
N LYS A 81 -0.15 -6.14 3.51
CA LYS A 81 -0.15 -5.20 2.40
C LYS A 81 -0.72 -3.87 2.89
N LEU A 82 0.00 -2.81 2.65
CA LEU A 82 -0.43 -1.43 2.93
C LEU A 82 -0.78 -0.74 1.61
N GLY A 83 -1.95 -0.10 1.56
CA GLY A 83 -2.38 0.70 0.42
C GLY A 83 -2.63 2.16 0.80
N MET A 84 -3.79 2.71 0.44
CA MET A 84 -4.14 4.11 0.74
C MET A 84 -4.30 4.33 2.25
N LEU A 85 -3.45 5.18 2.83
CA LEU A 85 -3.43 5.48 4.27
C LEU A 85 -4.09 6.82 4.62
N TYR A 86 -4.26 7.70 3.63
CA TYR A 86 -5.01 8.96 3.68
C TYR A 86 -4.35 10.08 4.50
N GLN A 87 -3.93 9.86 5.76
CA GLN A 87 -3.40 10.89 6.65
C GLN A 87 -2.24 10.40 7.52
N GLU A 88 -1.44 11.36 8.01
CA GLU A 88 -0.19 11.13 8.75
C GLU A 88 -0.42 10.35 10.05
N GLU A 89 -1.50 10.64 10.75
CA GLU A 89 -1.83 9.98 12.02
C GLU A 89 -2.06 8.47 11.86
N ILE A 90 -2.62 8.05 10.72
CA ILE A 90 -2.77 6.62 10.39
C ILE A 90 -1.40 5.99 10.14
N ILE A 91 -0.48 6.70 9.46
CA ILE A 91 0.89 6.20 9.24
C ILE A 91 1.59 5.96 10.57
N HIS A 92 1.56 6.93 11.49
CA HIS A 92 2.17 6.77 12.82
C HIS A 92 1.53 5.65 13.63
N LEU A 93 0.19 5.51 13.56
CA LEU A 93 -0.52 4.40 14.17
C LEU A 93 -0.02 3.05 13.65
N LEU A 94 0.13 2.92 12.32
CA LEU A 94 0.61 1.71 11.68
C LEU A 94 2.07 1.42 12.01
N VAL A 95 2.95 2.42 12.01
CA VAL A 95 4.36 2.25 12.40
C VAL A 95 4.47 1.65 13.80
N ASN A 96 3.69 2.14 14.76
CA ASN A 96 3.67 1.62 16.13
C ASN A 96 3.18 0.17 16.17
N ASN A 97 2.10 -0.14 15.43
CA ASN A 97 1.54 -1.50 15.40
C ASN A 97 2.45 -2.50 14.66
N LEU A 98 3.06 -2.11 13.54
CA LEU A 98 3.99 -2.96 12.80
C LEU A 98 5.25 -3.27 13.62
N LYS A 99 5.74 -2.31 14.42
CA LYS A 99 6.83 -2.55 15.38
C LYS A 99 6.42 -3.46 16.54
N LYS A 100 5.17 -3.40 17.00
CA LYS A 100 4.60 -4.23 18.06
C LYS A 100 4.40 -5.68 17.59
N TYR A 101 3.76 -5.87 16.45
CA TYR A 101 3.34 -7.19 15.95
C TYR A 101 4.39 -7.89 15.08
N GLN A 102 5.32 -7.15 14.50
CA GLN A 102 6.46 -7.63 13.70
C GLN A 102 6.07 -8.66 12.61
N PRO A 103 5.12 -8.35 11.71
CA PRO A 103 4.76 -9.28 10.65
C PRO A 103 5.99 -9.59 9.77
N PRO A 104 6.16 -10.86 9.30
CA PRO A 104 7.37 -11.27 8.56
C PRO A 104 7.63 -10.48 7.28
N PHE A 105 6.55 -10.10 6.57
CA PHE A 105 6.64 -9.37 5.31
C PHE A 105 5.67 -8.19 5.28
N ILE A 106 6.15 -7.05 4.84
CA ILE A 106 5.34 -5.84 4.63
C ILE A 106 5.55 -5.38 3.19
N VAL A 107 4.46 -5.33 2.42
CA VAL A 107 4.43 -4.76 1.08
C VAL A 107 3.68 -3.44 1.13
N LEU A 108 4.31 -2.37 0.69
CA LEU A 108 3.72 -1.03 0.73
C LEU A 108 3.51 -0.50 -0.70
N ASP A 109 2.26 -0.31 -1.07
CA ASP A 109 1.88 0.47 -2.25
C ASP A 109 1.70 1.93 -1.80
N PRO A 110 2.61 2.85 -2.16
CA PRO A 110 2.63 4.21 -1.62
C PRO A 110 1.61 5.11 -2.33
N VAL A 111 0.32 4.77 -2.23
CA VAL A 111 -0.78 5.46 -2.89
C VAL A 111 -0.85 6.92 -2.43
N MET A 112 -0.44 7.84 -3.31
CA MET A 112 -0.42 9.29 -3.03
C MET A 112 -1.44 10.06 -3.86
N ILE A 113 -1.77 9.56 -5.05
CA ILE A 113 -2.53 10.27 -6.07
C ILE A 113 -3.55 9.31 -6.68
N THR A 114 -4.78 9.78 -6.95
CA THR A 114 -5.77 9.02 -7.72
C THR A 114 -5.33 8.90 -9.18
N GLN A 115 -5.92 7.97 -9.94
CA GLN A 115 -5.75 7.89 -11.40
C GLN A 115 -6.14 9.20 -12.12
N THR A 116 -7.01 10.00 -11.52
CA THR A 116 -7.46 11.31 -12.04
C THR A 116 -6.59 12.48 -11.58
N GLY A 117 -5.47 12.23 -10.89
CA GLY A 117 -4.50 13.24 -10.45
C GLY A 117 -4.86 13.98 -9.15
N HIS A 118 -5.90 13.57 -8.43
CA HIS A 118 -6.23 14.17 -7.13
C HIS A 118 -5.29 13.63 -6.05
N LEU A 119 -4.71 14.54 -5.27
CA LEU A 119 -3.85 14.18 -4.15
C LEU A 119 -4.69 13.49 -3.05
N LEU A 120 -4.36 12.24 -2.75
CA LEU A 120 -4.99 11.44 -1.70
C LEU A 120 -4.24 11.52 -0.38
N LEU A 121 -2.95 11.88 -0.42
CA LEU A 121 -2.09 11.95 0.74
C LEU A 121 -1.62 13.40 0.91
N LYS A 122 -1.78 13.96 2.10
CA LYS A 122 -1.31 15.32 2.43
C LYS A 122 0.23 15.36 2.38
N PRO A 123 0.88 16.50 2.02
CA PRO A 123 2.34 16.58 1.92
C PRO A 123 3.10 16.14 3.18
N GLN A 124 2.56 16.43 4.36
CA GLN A 124 3.14 16.01 5.64
C GLN A 124 3.16 14.47 5.78
N ALA A 125 2.07 13.83 5.34
CA ALA A 125 1.95 12.38 5.37
C ALA A 125 2.93 11.67 4.41
N ILE A 126 3.38 12.32 3.32
CA ILE A 126 4.42 11.78 2.42
C ILE A 126 5.74 11.65 3.17
N ASN A 127 6.10 12.64 4.00
CA ASN A 127 7.32 12.58 4.80
C ASN A 127 7.27 11.44 5.83
N ALA A 128 6.16 11.28 6.54
CA ALA A 128 5.96 10.17 7.47
C ALA A 128 6.01 8.81 6.76
N LEU A 129 5.38 8.70 5.57
CA LEU A 129 5.41 7.49 4.76
C LEU A 129 6.85 7.08 4.42
N VAL A 130 7.65 8.03 3.93
CA VAL A 130 9.02 7.79 3.46
C VAL A 130 10.00 7.56 4.61
N ASN A 131 9.90 8.35 5.69
CA ASN A 131 10.87 8.32 6.77
C ASN A 131 10.57 7.24 7.82
N ASP A 132 9.28 6.97 8.08
CA ASP A 132 8.90 6.12 9.20
C ASP A 132 8.35 4.76 8.76
N LEU A 133 7.68 4.68 7.59
CA LEU A 133 7.04 3.45 7.14
C LEU A 133 7.88 2.67 6.11
N PHE A 134 8.58 3.33 5.17
CA PHE A 134 9.48 2.66 4.22
C PHE A 134 10.52 1.77 4.91
N PRO A 135 11.18 2.19 6.01
CA PRO A 135 12.15 1.33 6.70
C PRO A 135 11.59 0.02 7.26
N LEU A 136 10.27 -0.09 7.37
CA LEU A 136 9.60 -1.32 7.84
C LEU A 136 9.16 -2.21 6.67
N ALA A 137 9.12 -1.68 5.44
CA ALA A 137 8.68 -2.42 4.28
C ALA A 137 9.78 -3.33 3.72
N ALA A 138 9.40 -4.55 3.32
CA ALA A 138 10.26 -5.44 2.54
C ALA A 138 10.25 -5.07 1.05
N LEU A 139 9.11 -4.53 0.57
CA LEU A 139 8.90 -4.14 -0.82
C LEU A 139 8.01 -2.90 -0.88
N ILE A 140 8.37 -1.94 -1.73
CA ILE A 140 7.47 -0.85 -2.15
C ILE A 140 7.13 -0.99 -3.63
N THR A 141 5.89 -0.58 -3.99
CA THR A 141 5.39 -0.72 -5.37
C THR A 141 4.90 0.61 -5.95
N PRO A 142 5.75 1.65 -6.04
CA PRO A 142 5.33 2.95 -6.55
C PRO A 142 5.01 2.89 -8.05
N ASN A 143 4.08 3.74 -8.50
CA ASN A 143 3.96 4.10 -9.91
C ASN A 143 4.88 5.28 -10.24
N ILE A 144 4.95 5.67 -11.54
CA ILE A 144 5.84 6.76 -11.99
C ILE A 144 5.54 8.08 -11.26
N PRO A 145 4.30 8.61 -11.19
CA PRO A 145 3.99 9.84 -10.46
C PRO A 145 4.38 9.80 -8.97
N GLU A 146 4.22 8.66 -8.32
CA GLU A 146 4.62 8.45 -6.92
C GLU A 146 6.16 8.48 -6.78
N ALA A 147 6.87 7.81 -7.67
CA ALA A 147 8.34 7.82 -7.69
C ALA A 147 8.91 9.22 -7.97
N GLU A 148 8.33 9.95 -8.94
CA GLU A 148 8.69 11.34 -9.22
C GLU A 148 8.47 12.26 -8.01
N THR A 149 7.38 12.07 -7.28
CA THR A 149 7.07 12.81 -6.05
C THR A 149 8.11 12.55 -4.96
N ILE A 150 8.52 11.29 -4.79
CA ILE A 150 9.52 10.88 -3.78
C ILE A 150 10.91 11.37 -4.15
N LEU A 151 11.32 11.17 -5.41
CA LEU A 151 12.66 11.50 -5.91
C LEU A 151 12.83 12.97 -6.29
N LYS A 152 11.71 13.68 -6.48
CA LYS A 152 11.68 15.08 -7.01
C LYS A 152 12.40 15.19 -8.36
N SER A 153 12.26 14.17 -9.21
CA SER A 153 12.93 14.05 -10.51
C SER A 153 11.96 13.41 -11.52
N PRO A 154 11.88 13.91 -12.76
CA PRO A 154 10.98 13.39 -13.78
C PRO A 154 11.46 12.04 -14.31
N ILE A 155 10.50 11.18 -14.69
CA ILE A 155 10.71 9.85 -15.27
C ILE A 155 10.00 9.81 -16.63
N ASN A 156 10.75 9.92 -17.72
CA ASN A 156 10.20 10.12 -19.06
C ASN A 156 10.36 8.92 -19.99
N ASP A 157 11.27 7.99 -19.67
CA ASP A 157 11.63 6.85 -20.49
C ASP A 157 12.06 5.65 -19.64
N PHE A 158 12.36 4.53 -20.31
CA PHE A 158 12.76 3.28 -19.65
C PHE A 158 14.08 3.41 -18.87
N ASN A 159 15.04 4.22 -19.35
CA ASN A 159 16.32 4.38 -18.66
C ASN A 159 16.13 5.16 -17.36
N SER A 160 15.40 6.27 -17.39
CA SER A 160 15.07 7.05 -16.20
C SER A 160 14.17 6.26 -15.22
N LEU A 161 13.29 5.38 -15.72
CA LEU A 161 12.49 4.46 -14.88
C LEU A 161 13.42 3.50 -14.12
N ARG A 162 14.35 2.85 -14.82
CA ARG A 162 15.32 1.92 -14.21
C ARG A 162 16.22 2.64 -13.19
N ASP A 163 16.72 3.81 -13.54
CA ASP A 163 17.60 4.57 -12.66
C ASP A 163 16.85 5.06 -11.41
N ALA A 164 15.57 5.41 -11.53
CA ALA A 164 14.68 5.74 -10.42
C ALA A 164 14.47 4.54 -9.49
N ALA A 165 14.18 3.35 -10.03
CA ALA A 165 14.04 2.14 -9.22
C ALA A 165 15.31 1.81 -8.44
N ILE A 166 16.48 1.88 -9.10
CA ILE A 166 17.78 1.67 -8.46
C ILE A 166 18.06 2.72 -7.36
N THR A 167 17.70 3.98 -7.63
CA THR A 167 17.90 5.08 -6.67
C THR A 167 17.06 4.88 -5.43
N LEU A 168 15.76 4.56 -5.60
CA LEU A 168 14.84 4.25 -4.49
C LEU A 168 15.35 3.07 -3.66
N ALA A 169 15.74 1.97 -4.33
CA ALA A 169 16.22 0.77 -3.66
C ALA A 169 17.51 1.04 -2.83
N LYS A 170 18.44 1.80 -3.37
CA LYS A 170 19.69 2.17 -2.68
C LYS A 170 19.44 3.14 -1.53
N GLN A 171 18.62 4.17 -1.75
CA GLN A 171 18.37 5.24 -0.78
C GLN A 171 17.66 4.70 0.46
N TYR A 172 16.66 3.83 0.27
CA TYR A 172 15.84 3.30 1.37
C TYR A 172 16.22 1.89 1.80
N LYS A 173 17.16 1.22 1.10
CA LYS A 173 17.64 -0.15 1.38
C LYS A 173 16.50 -1.18 1.41
N ILE A 174 15.57 -1.05 0.49
CA ILE A 174 14.37 -1.92 0.35
C ILE A 174 14.25 -2.41 -1.09
N SER A 175 13.48 -3.50 -1.29
CA SER A 175 13.11 -3.92 -2.64
C SER A 175 12.09 -2.93 -3.25
N VAL A 176 12.21 -2.69 -4.55
CA VAL A 176 11.33 -1.78 -5.28
C VAL A 176 10.79 -2.48 -6.51
N LEU A 177 9.48 -2.42 -6.70
CA LEU A 177 8.80 -2.73 -7.96
C LEU A 177 8.22 -1.43 -8.51
N LEU A 178 8.91 -0.76 -9.41
CA LEU A 178 8.46 0.49 -10.02
C LEU A 178 7.56 0.19 -11.22
N LYS A 179 6.29 0.58 -11.12
CA LYS A 179 5.24 0.31 -12.12
C LYS A 179 5.35 1.28 -13.31
N GLY A 180 5.62 0.77 -14.51
CA GLY A 180 5.88 1.57 -15.71
C GLY A 180 4.65 1.93 -16.56
N GLY A 181 3.42 1.59 -16.13
CA GLY A 181 2.20 1.77 -16.91
C GLY A 181 1.85 3.21 -17.33
N HIS A 182 2.59 4.21 -16.87
CA HIS A 182 2.42 5.61 -17.25
C HIS A 182 3.42 6.07 -18.34
N LEU A 183 4.35 5.21 -18.76
CA LEU A 183 5.21 5.52 -19.91
C LEU A 183 4.38 5.54 -21.19
N LYS A 184 4.67 6.51 -22.07
CA LYS A 184 4.09 6.57 -23.44
C LYS A 184 4.82 5.56 -24.33
N SER A 185 4.70 4.28 -24.05
CA SER A 185 5.28 3.19 -24.85
C SER A 185 4.21 2.14 -25.17
N VAL A 186 4.49 1.28 -26.16
CA VAL A 186 3.60 0.17 -26.54
C VAL A 186 3.52 -0.85 -25.41
N ASP A 187 4.60 -1.01 -24.66
CA ASP A 187 4.71 -1.92 -23.51
C ASP A 187 4.62 -1.13 -22.20
N SER A 188 4.16 -1.79 -21.14
CA SER A 188 4.12 -1.25 -19.78
C SER A 188 5.12 -2.01 -18.92
N PRO A 189 6.42 -1.71 -19.03
CA PRO A 189 7.45 -2.45 -18.31
C PRO A 189 7.45 -2.06 -16.83
N ASP A 190 7.39 -3.05 -15.95
CA ASP A 190 7.65 -2.88 -14.51
C ASP A 190 9.12 -3.27 -14.22
N ILE A 191 9.76 -2.60 -13.31
CA ILE A 191 11.17 -2.81 -12.90
C ILE A 191 11.27 -3.01 -11.39
#